data_1f045e84b95566875a7e4de2b7d479c6
#
_entry.id   1f045e84b95566875a7e4de2b7d479c6
#
_cell.length_a   1.000
_cell.length_b   1.000
_cell.length_c   1.000
_cell.angle_alpha   90.00
_cell.angle_beta   90.00
_cell.angle_gamma   90.00
#
_symmetry.space_group_name_H-M   'P 1'
#
loop_
_entity.id
_entity.type
_entity.pdbx_description
1 polymer ?
#
loop_
_entity_poly.entity_id
_entity_poly.type
_entity_poly.pdbx_seq_one_letter_code
_entity_poly.pdbx_strand_id
1 'polypeptide(L)'
;MKTRLIYSSLISLLLASGFSACSNTPEVNPKDITTKGTELKLESDTLRVPVGEETSTKIINGGGNYKVINEAPEIAVATINKDNINIKSFKQGFTAFILSDDADNYKRIVVKSMYTSIVLDTNEISIKKLLGHDLNNKTIIIKKGNGDYEVESGDENVVKFVTIQQDSIVHIRGIHTGETTIKITDAAGLTAQVKVTVNETDIPFTDEEKQEIMNSDVKRVFWDEDLQQWTPEHYNYLTAFNHKVGTENRVGYEYSDYRFIRIFFDGDESVGVYENARVDACPQWYGETTHYAPAKVEIIKNDGTNVWGIVSVIKNKRLYRGYFCLPKQ
;
A
#
# COMPACT_ATOMS: atom_id res chain seq x y z
N MET A 1 25.01 -8.87 21.23
CA MET A 1 26.45 -8.77 20.85
C MET A 1 26.55 -7.89 19.61
N LYS A 2 27.15 -6.71 19.75
CA LYS A 2 27.34 -5.74 18.64
C LYS A 2 28.70 -5.98 18.02
N THR A 3 28.77 -6.24 16.72
CA THR A 3 30.01 -6.28 15.98
C THR A 3 30.05 -5.10 15.02
N ARG A 4 30.86 -4.11 15.34
CA ARG A 4 31.20 -2.99 14.43
C ARG A 4 32.39 -3.39 13.61
N LEU A 5 32.29 -3.32 12.29
CA LEU A 5 33.41 -3.39 11.36
C LEU A 5 33.89 -1.97 11.06
N ILE A 6 35.15 -1.71 11.43
CA ILE A 6 35.88 -0.48 11.15
C ILE A 6 36.68 -0.75 9.87
N TYR A 7 36.45 0.02 8.82
CA TYR A 7 37.36 0.07 7.67
C TYR A 7 38.33 1.22 7.83
N SER A 8 39.60 0.85 7.98
CA SER A 8 40.74 1.79 8.01
C SER A 8 41.18 2.13 6.58
N SER A 9 41.27 3.43 6.30
CA SER A 9 41.81 3.99 5.09
C SER A 9 43.34 3.93 5.10
N LEU A 10 43.93 3.29 4.10
CA LEU A 10 45.36 3.40 3.80
C LEU A 10 45.59 4.60 2.85
N ILE A 11 46.28 5.59 3.36
CA ILE A 11 46.83 6.69 2.57
C ILE A 11 48.24 6.28 2.11
N SER A 12 48.44 6.13 0.80
CA SER A 12 49.76 5.91 0.24
C SER A 12 50.38 7.23 -0.22
N LEU A 13 51.45 7.56 0.44
CA LEU A 13 52.33 8.69 0.15
C LEU A 13 53.23 8.34 -1.04
N LEU A 14 53.19 9.07 -2.15
CA LEU A 14 54.14 8.94 -3.26
C LEU A 14 55.00 10.19 -3.34
N LEU A 15 56.28 9.93 -3.23
CA LEU A 15 57.39 10.85 -3.25
C LEU A 15 57.60 11.56 -4.61
N ALA A 16 57.87 12.83 -4.52
CA ALA A 16 58.30 13.67 -5.62
C ALA A 16 59.76 13.32 -6.03
N SER A 17 59.97 13.02 -7.29
CA SER A 17 61.28 13.09 -7.91
C SER A 17 61.29 14.24 -8.92
N GLY A 18 62.13 15.21 -8.62
CA GLY A 18 62.35 16.36 -9.47
C GLY A 18 63.18 15.99 -10.73
N PHE A 19 62.74 16.49 -11.85
CA PHE A 19 63.58 16.62 -13.05
C PHE A 19 63.71 18.11 -13.37
N SER A 20 64.93 18.63 -13.18
CA SER A 20 65.33 19.91 -13.75
C SER A 20 65.66 19.70 -15.23
N ALA A 21 64.88 20.24 -16.12
CA ALA A 21 65.23 20.38 -17.54
C ALA A 21 65.23 21.87 -17.83
N CYS A 22 66.40 22.40 -18.02
CA CYS A 22 66.57 23.71 -18.67
C CYS A 22 66.22 23.56 -20.17
N SER A 23 65.20 24.27 -20.63
CA SER A 23 65.01 24.50 -22.05
C SER A 23 64.77 26.00 -22.23
N ASN A 24 65.58 26.61 -23.12
CA ASN A 24 65.43 27.97 -23.59
C ASN A 24 64.03 28.15 -24.23
N THR A 25 63.17 28.80 -23.53
CA THR A 25 61.91 29.28 -24.09
C THR A 25 62.15 30.70 -24.60
N PRO A 26 61.74 31.00 -25.85
CA PRO A 26 61.77 32.40 -26.33
C PRO A 26 60.81 33.24 -25.47
N GLU A 27 61.27 34.42 -25.07
CA GLU A 27 60.48 35.43 -24.38
C GLU A 27 59.21 35.73 -25.20
N VAL A 28 58.09 35.14 -24.80
CA VAL A 28 56.76 35.56 -25.24
C VAL A 28 56.42 36.82 -24.45
N ASN A 29 56.32 37.93 -25.18
CA ASN A 29 55.98 39.23 -24.64
C ASN A 29 54.66 39.17 -23.86
N PRO A 30 54.64 39.53 -22.56
CA PRO A 30 53.44 39.33 -21.74
C PRO A 30 52.29 40.34 -22.01
N LYS A 31 52.28 40.99 -23.18
CA LYS A 31 51.31 42.02 -23.50
C LYS A 31 50.06 41.57 -24.23
N ASP A 32 49.91 40.29 -24.60
CA ASP A 32 48.76 39.88 -25.43
C ASP A 32 47.88 38.78 -24.84
N ILE A 33 47.90 38.60 -23.53
CA ILE A 33 46.92 37.71 -22.90
C ILE A 33 46.13 38.46 -21.84
N THR A 34 45.31 39.35 -22.28
CA THR A 34 44.19 39.90 -21.50
C THR A 34 42.96 40.14 -22.37
N THR A 35 42.53 39.17 -23.14
CA THR A 35 41.09 39.07 -23.34
C THR A 35 40.57 38.41 -22.07
N LYS A 36 40.20 39.21 -21.07
CA LYS A 36 39.28 38.82 -20.04
C LYS A 36 38.04 38.30 -20.74
N GLY A 37 37.94 36.98 -20.94
CA GLY A 37 36.71 36.37 -21.44
C GLY A 37 35.57 36.88 -20.60
N THR A 38 34.52 37.30 -21.21
CA THR A 38 33.33 37.82 -20.54
C THR A 38 32.79 36.73 -19.66
N GLU A 39 32.89 36.84 -18.33
CA GLU A 39 32.47 35.83 -17.38
C GLU A 39 30.99 35.44 -17.61
N LEU A 40 30.70 34.14 -17.74
CA LEU A 40 29.34 33.65 -17.92
C LEU A 40 28.57 33.76 -16.60
N LYS A 41 27.58 34.65 -16.55
CA LYS A 41 26.74 34.94 -15.38
C LYS A 41 25.28 34.69 -15.68
N LEU A 42 24.61 34.06 -14.72
CA LEU A 42 23.17 33.79 -14.71
C LEU A 42 22.49 34.59 -13.60
N GLU A 43 21.23 34.91 -13.79
CA GLU A 43 20.35 35.43 -12.75
C GLU A 43 20.20 34.46 -11.59
N SER A 44 20.02 33.16 -11.91
CA SER A 44 20.03 32.05 -10.96
C SER A 44 20.61 30.82 -11.61
N ASP A 45 21.46 30.10 -10.88
CA ASP A 45 22.02 28.79 -11.28
C ASP A 45 21.44 27.61 -10.47
N THR A 46 20.49 27.91 -9.59
CA THR A 46 19.77 26.90 -8.81
C THR A 46 18.27 27.19 -8.83
N LEU A 47 17.49 26.27 -9.39
CA LEU A 47 16.09 26.47 -9.66
C LEU A 47 15.23 25.34 -9.07
N ARG A 48 14.04 25.70 -8.59
CA ARG A 48 12.99 24.74 -8.22
C ARG A 48 11.87 24.86 -9.23
N VAL A 49 11.48 23.76 -9.83
CA VAL A 49 10.47 23.75 -10.89
C VAL A 49 9.39 22.73 -10.52
N PRO A 50 8.12 23.13 -10.43
CA PRO A 50 7.04 22.16 -10.25
C PRO A 50 7.00 21.17 -11.41
N VAL A 51 6.71 19.89 -11.09
CA VAL A 51 6.53 18.86 -12.13
C VAL A 51 5.40 19.22 -13.07
N GLY A 52 5.69 19.25 -14.38
CA GLY A 52 4.76 19.61 -15.45
C GLY A 52 4.75 21.11 -15.79
N GLU A 53 5.46 21.94 -15.04
CA GLU A 53 5.53 23.38 -15.27
C GLU A 53 6.85 23.80 -15.93
N GLU A 54 6.89 25.07 -16.33
CA GLU A 54 8.05 25.73 -16.91
C GLU A 54 8.50 26.90 -16.05
N THR A 55 9.81 27.13 -16.02
CA THR A 55 10.43 28.34 -15.44
C THR A 55 11.55 28.81 -16.35
N SER A 56 12.11 29.97 -16.06
CA SER A 56 13.24 30.49 -16.81
C SER A 56 14.25 31.19 -15.91
N THR A 57 15.49 31.26 -16.38
CA THR A 57 16.56 32.07 -15.83
C THR A 57 17.24 32.83 -16.97
N LYS A 58 17.81 33.99 -16.68
CA LYS A 58 18.47 34.84 -17.69
C LYS A 58 19.97 34.68 -17.63
N ILE A 59 20.58 34.76 -18.81
CA ILE A 59 22.00 34.99 -18.97
C ILE A 59 22.23 36.48 -18.84
N ILE A 60 22.91 36.88 -17.75
CA ILE A 60 23.19 38.32 -17.49
C ILE A 60 24.41 38.81 -18.27
N ASN A 61 25.37 37.90 -18.45
CA ASN A 61 26.63 38.19 -19.14
C ASN A 61 27.22 36.89 -19.70
N GLY A 62 27.98 36.97 -20.82
CA GLY A 62 28.65 35.82 -21.44
C GLY A 62 29.18 36.10 -22.83
N GLY A 63 29.88 35.14 -23.43
CA GLY A 63 30.53 35.22 -24.74
C GLY A 63 29.62 35.02 -25.96
N GLY A 64 28.31 34.82 -25.77
CA GLY A 64 27.37 34.57 -26.89
C GLY A 64 27.36 33.11 -27.37
N ASN A 65 26.53 32.85 -28.40
CA ASN A 65 26.35 31.51 -29.00
C ASN A 65 26.17 30.35 -27.96
N TYR A 66 25.29 30.60 -27.02
CA TYR A 66 25.05 29.73 -25.89
C TYR A 66 24.56 28.34 -26.31
N LYS A 67 25.10 27.29 -25.68
CA LYS A 67 24.67 25.89 -25.84
C LYS A 67 24.35 25.31 -24.48
N VAL A 68 23.35 24.42 -24.42
CA VAL A 68 22.96 23.74 -23.21
C VAL A 68 22.97 22.20 -23.41
N ILE A 69 23.57 21.50 -22.47
CA ILE A 69 23.56 20.03 -22.41
C ILE A 69 22.68 19.65 -21.22
N ASN A 70 21.73 18.75 -21.46
CA ASN A 70 20.82 18.22 -20.46
C ASN A 70 21.39 16.91 -19.90
N GLU A 71 21.62 16.81 -18.58
CA GLU A 71 22.17 15.61 -17.94
C GLU A 71 21.10 14.50 -17.81
N ALA A 72 19.86 14.85 -17.42
CA ALA A 72 18.74 13.91 -17.28
C ALA A 72 17.45 14.49 -17.91
N PRO A 73 17.30 14.38 -19.25
CA PRO A 73 16.19 15.00 -19.98
C PRO A 73 14.82 14.41 -19.62
N GLU A 74 14.76 13.22 -19.03
CA GLU A 74 13.54 12.61 -18.50
C GLU A 74 13.02 13.32 -17.23
N ILE A 75 13.88 14.07 -16.51
CA ILE A 75 13.47 14.86 -15.33
C ILE A 75 13.09 16.27 -15.78
N ALA A 76 13.97 16.94 -16.50
CA ALA A 76 13.72 18.27 -17.03
C ALA A 76 14.59 18.55 -18.27
N VAL A 77 14.11 19.44 -19.14
CA VAL A 77 14.82 19.88 -20.33
C VAL A 77 14.98 21.39 -20.30
N ALA A 78 16.19 21.87 -20.59
CA ALA A 78 16.50 23.26 -20.80
C ALA A 78 16.61 23.59 -22.31
N THR A 79 16.05 24.69 -22.72
CA THR A 79 16.17 25.25 -24.07
C THR A 79 16.56 26.73 -23.98
N ILE A 80 17.34 27.19 -24.96
CA ILE A 80 17.82 28.58 -25.01
C ILE A 80 17.02 29.37 -26.04
N ASN A 81 16.52 30.53 -25.61
CA ASN A 81 15.90 31.53 -26.47
C ASN A 81 16.54 32.90 -26.22
N LYS A 82 17.50 33.30 -27.07
CA LYS A 82 18.36 34.48 -26.87
C LYS A 82 19.12 34.38 -25.53
N ASP A 83 18.83 35.27 -24.60
CA ASP A 83 19.44 35.32 -23.27
C ASP A 83 18.59 34.62 -22.20
N ASN A 84 17.48 33.99 -22.57
CA ASN A 84 16.64 33.22 -21.64
C ASN A 84 16.89 31.73 -21.79
N ILE A 85 17.02 31.06 -20.65
CA ILE A 85 17.05 29.59 -20.54
C ILE A 85 15.70 29.17 -19.99
N ASN A 86 14.87 28.57 -20.84
CA ASN A 86 13.57 28.04 -20.45
C ASN A 86 13.75 26.56 -20.00
N ILE A 87 13.22 26.22 -18.85
CA ILE A 87 13.36 24.92 -18.23
C ILE A 87 11.98 24.35 -18.03
N LYS A 88 11.72 23.18 -18.63
CA LYS A 88 10.48 22.43 -18.49
C LYS A 88 10.73 21.14 -17.70
N SER A 89 9.93 20.95 -16.65
CA SER A 89 9.99 19.77 -15.79
C SER A 89 8.96 18.71 -16.21
N PHE A 90 9.34 17.42 -16.15
CA PHE A 90 8.49 16.29 -16.52
C PHE A 90 8.32 15.28 -15.38
N LYS A 91 9.34 15.11 -14.55
CA LYS A 91 9.37 14.10 -13.49
C LYS A 91 10.06 14.67 -12.25
N GLN A 92 9.63 14.22 -11.07
CA GLN A 92 10.28 14.54 -9.82
C GLN A 92 11.73 14.04 -9.81
N GLY A 93 12.65 14.85 -9.32
CA GLY A 93 14.07 14.49 -9.20
C GLY A 93 14.99 15.70 -9.22
N PHE A 94 16.28 15.41 -9.27
CA PHE A 94 17.34 16.39 -9.44
C PHE A 94 18.00 16.16 -10.79
N THR A 95 18.30 17.26 -11.50
CA THR A 95 19.09 17.24 -12.72
C THR A 95 19.96 18.48 -12.79
N ALA A 96 20.88 18.50 -13.71
CA ALA A 96 21.63 19.69 -14.02
C ALA A 96 21.76 19.90 -15.54
N PHE A 97 22.06 21.13 -15.90
CA PHE A 97 22.35 21.54 -17.25
C PHE A 97 23.73 22.19 -17.29
N ILE A 98 24.49 21.88 -18.31
CA ILE A 98 25.77 22.53 -18.56
C ILE A 98 25.53 23.59 -19.67
N LEU A 99 25.60 24.85 -19.30
CA LEU A 99 25.59 25.97 -20.22
C LEU A 99 27.02 26.27 -20.64
N SER A 100 27.27 26.49 -21.94
CA SER A 100 28.54 26.97 -22.48
C SER A 100 28.33 28.15 -23.42
N ASP A 101 29.39 28.96 -23.64
CA ASP A 101 29.45 30.05 -24.60
C ASP A 101 30.67 29.90 -25.52
N ASP A 102 30.79 30.81 -26.51
CA ASP A 102 31.90 30.79 -27.47
C ASP A 102 33.23 31.32 -26.89
N ALA A 103 33.22 31.82 -25.65
CA ALA A 103 34.43 32.19 -24.91
C ALA A 103 34.97 31.08 -24.02
N ASP A 104 34.52 29.82 -24.25
CA ASP A 104 34.89 28.61 -23.51
C ASP A 104 34.52 28.66 -22.00
N ASN A 105 33.54 29.51 -21.63
CA ASN A 105 33.01 29.48 -20.28
C ASN A 105 31.95 28.41 -20.14
N TYR A 106 31.90 27.82 -18.94
CA TYR A 106 30.89 26.79 -18.56
C TYR A 106 30.22 27.18 -17.26
N LYS A 107 28.92 26.96 -17.18
CA LYS A 107 28.12 27.17 -15.98
C LYS A 107 27.20 25.96 -15.78
N ARG A 108 27.20 25.40 -14.57
CA ARG A 108 26.25 24.36 -14.18
C ARG A 108 25.00 25.02 -13.61
N ILE A 109 23.84 24.59 -14.08
CA ILE A 109 22.51 24.99 -13.58
C ILE A 109 21.92 23.78 -12.92
N VAL A 110 21.63 23.88 -11.63
CA VAL A 110 21.04 22.80 -10.85
C VAL A 110 19.53 22.99 -10.79
N VAL A 111 18.79 21.95 -11.11
CA VAL A 111 17.33 21.97 -11.07
C VAL A 111 16.80 20.91 -10.13
N LYS A 112 15.96 21.32 -9.20
CA LYS A 112 15.12 20.45 -8.38
C LYS A 112 13.70 20.50 -8.92
N SER A 113 13.29 19.39 -9.56
CA SER A 113 11.91 19.20 -10.00
C SER A 113 11.11 18.50 -8.90
N MET A 114 9.96 19.05 -8.50
CA MET A 114 9.19 18.56 -7.38
C MET A 114 7.69 18.81 -7.51
N TYR A 115 6.89 17.93 -6.92
CA TYR A 115 5.46 18.17 -6.80
C TYR A 115 5.18 19.28 -5.77
N THR A 116 4.10 20.01 -5.99
CA THR A 116 3.62 21.09 -5.11
C THR A 116 2.49 20.64 -4.18
N SER A 117 1.99 19.40 -4.37
CA SER A 117 0.99 18.78 -3.51
C SER A 117 1.14 17.27 -3.53
N ILE A 118 0.71 16.61 -2.45
CA ILE A 118 0.49 15.17 -2.43
C ILE A 118 -0.89 14.91 -3.05
N VAL A 119 -0.97 13.95 -3.97
CA VAL A 119 -2.23 13.48 -4.55
C VAL A 119 -2.43 12.02 -4.15
N LEU A 120 -3.54 11.74 -3.49
CA LEU A 120 -3.95 10.41 -3.05
C LEU A 120 -5.03 9.86 -4.01
N ASP A 121 -5.25 8.56 -3.97
CA ASP A 121 -6.34 7.89 -4.69
C ASP A 121 -7.70 8.18 -4.07
N THR A 122 -7.74 8.45 -2.75
CA THR A 122 -8.95 8.79 -1.99
C THR A 122 -8.64 9.78 -0.87
N ASN A 123 -9.65 10.52 -0.45
CA ASN A 123 -9.61 11.40 0.73
C ASN A 123 -10.51 10.87 1.86
N GLU A 124 -11.23 9.76 1.64
CA GLU A 124 -12.10 9.15 2.63
C GLU A 124 -12.09 7.62 2.49
N ILE A 125 -12.05 6.90 3.63
CA ILE A 125 -12.10 5.44 3.70
C ILE A 125 -13.10 5.02 4.76
N SER A 126 -13.97 4.07 4.41
CA SER A 126 -14.80 3.34 5.38
C SER A 126 -14.26 1.92 5.56
N ILE A 127 -13.98 1.56 6.80
CA ILE A 127 -13.58 0.22 7.21
C ILE A 127 -14.75 -0.43 7.92
N LYS A 128 -15.32 -1.47 7.30
CA LYS A 128 -16.29 -2.34 7.97
C LYS A 128 -15.52 -3.47 8.66
N LYS A 129 -15.73 -3.63 9.95
CA LYS A 129 -15.08 -4.62 10.80
C LYS A 129 -16.15 -5.53 11.41
N LEU A 130 -15.94 -6.83 11.36
CA LEU A 130 -16.77 -7.75 12.12
C LEU A 130 -16.43 -7.68 13.60
N LEU A 131 -17.42 -7.78 14.46
CA LEU A 131 -17.28 -7.72 15.91
C LEU A 131 -16.19 -8.68 16.40
N GLY A 132 -15.17 -8.13 17.07
CA GLY A 132 -14.06 -8.88 17.64
C GLY A 132 -13.04 -9.45 16.64
N HIS A 133 -13.10 -9.09 15.36
CA HIS A 133 -12.11 -9.50 14.35
C HIS A 133 -11.03 -8.43 14.14
N ASP A 134 -9.78 -8.86 14.03
CA ASP A 134 -8.62 -7.94 13.91
C ASP A 134 -8.20 -7.63 12.46
N LEU A 135 -8.81 -8.31 11.47
CA LEU A 135 -8.33 -8.27 10.09
C LEU A 135 -9.18 -7.35 9.20
N ASN A 136 -8.89 -6.04 9.22
CA ASN A 136 -9.43 -5.11 8.24
C ASN A 136 -8.39 -4.10 7.82
N ASN A 137 -7.45 -4.57 6.98
CA ASN A 137 -6.48 -3.71 6.35
C ASN A 137 -7.10 -2.99 5.15
N LYS A 138 -6.80 -1.71 5.01
CA LYS A 138 -7.09 -0.91 3.82
C LYS A 138 -5.81 -0.24 3.34
N THR A 139 -5.83 0.17 2.10
CA THR A 139 -4.70 0.85 1.47
C THR A 139 -5.07 2.25 1.02
N ILE A 140 -4.10 3.15 1.07
CA ILE A 140 -4.13 4.48 0.48
C ILE A 140 -2.99 4.52 -0.53
N ILE A 141 -3.29 4.90 -1.77
CA ILE A 141 -2.27 4.99 -2.82
C ILE A 141 -1.87 6.44 -3.02
N ILE A 142 -0.58 6.71 -2.88
CA ILE A 142 0.00 8.02 -3.17
C ILE A 142 0.30 8.07 -4.66
N LYS A 143 -0.49 8.87 -5.41
CA LYS A 143 -0.36 9.04 -6.86
C LYS A 143 0.73 10.04 -7.25
N LYS A 144 0.93 11.08 -6.41
CA LYS A 144 1.95 12.11 -6.58
C LYS A 144 2.45 12.58 -5.23
N GLY A 145 3.75 12.87 -5.13
CA GLY A 145 4.42 13.38 -3.94
C GLY A 145 5.93 13.29 -4.08
N ASN A 146 6.67 13.78 -3.10
CA ASN A 146 8.13 13.93 -3.21
C ASN A 146 8.94 12.82 -2.50
N GLY A 147 8.30 11.69 -2.17
CA GLY A 147 8.97 10.56 -1.53
C GLY A 147 9.19 10.73 -0.02
N ASP A 148 9.86 9.76 0.60
CA ASP A 148 10.20 9.72 2.04
C ASP A 148 8.99 10.06 2.92
N TYR A 149 7.89 9.31 2.72
CA TYR A 149 6.63 9.62 3.39
C TYR A 149 6.62 9.21 4.85
N GLU A 150 6.20 10.15 5.70
CA GLU A 150 5.82 9.92 7.09
C GLU A 150 4.30 9.83 7.20
N VAL A 151 3.81 8.82 7.93
CA VAL A 151 2.38 8.56 8.10
C VAL A 151 2.02 8.56 9.58
N GLU A 152 1.08 9.41 9.93
CA GLU A 152 0.58 9.58 11.29
C GLU A 152 -0.93 9.29 11.35
N SER A 153 -1.35 8.56 12.36
CA SER A 153 -2.77 8.44 12.72
C SER A 153 -3.14 9.50 13.75
N GLY A 154 -4.26 10.16 13.55
CA GLY A 154 -4.82 11.10 14.52
C GLY A 154 -5.30 10.41 15.81
N ASP A 155 -5.72 9.14 15.71
CA ASP A 155 -6.04 8.26 16.84
C ASP A 155 -5.68 6.81 16.51
N GLU A 156 -4.59 6.33 17.10
CA GLU A 156 -4.12 4.95 16.91
C GLU A 156 -5.03 3.90 17.56
N ASN A 157 -5.93 4.29 18.47
CA ASN A 157 -6.93 3.36 18.99
C ASN A 157 -8.03 3.10 17.97
N VAL A 158 -8.28 4.02 17.03
CA VAL A 158 -9.28 3.86 15.98
C VAL A 158 -8.64 3.22 14.74
N VAL A 159 -7.51 3.78 14.27
CA VAL A 159 -6.78 3.27 13.09
C VAL A 159 -5.29 3.32 13.33
N LYS A 160 -4.58 2.23 13.05
CA LYS A 160 -3.12 2.18 13.04
C LYS A 160 -2.56 2.19 11.63
N PHE A 161 -1.48 2.95 11.46
CA PHE A 161 -0.56 2.76 10.35
C PHE A 161 0.18 1.42 10.51
N VAL A 162 0.35 0.67 9.43
CA VAL A 162 1.02 -0.64 9.42
C VAL A 162 2.37 -0.56 8.71
N THR A 163 2.38 -0.15 7.46
CA THR A 163 3.60 -0.07 6.63
C THR A 163 3.36 0.73 5.36
N ILE A 164 4.44 1.15 4.70
CA ILE A 164 4.44 1.63 3.32
C ILE A 164 5.12 0.58 2.44
N GLN A 165 4.48 0.22 1.33
CA GLN A 165 5.04 -0.67 0.33
C GLN A 165 5.26 0.09 -0.98
N GLN A 166 6.34 -0.25 -1.71
CA GLN A 166 6.70 0.35 -3.00
C GLN A 166 6.73 1.88 -2.97
N ASP A 167 7.11 2.47 -1.83
CA ASP A 167 7.18 3.91 -1.57
C ASP A 167 5.90 4.71 -1.93
N SER A 168 4.76 4.05 -2.07
CA SER A 168 3.52 4.69 -2.50
C SER A 168 2.23 4.05 -1.97
N ILE A 169 2.28 2.84 -1.40
CA ILE A 169 1.11 2.12 -0.90
C ILE A 169 1.15 2.11 0.63
N VAL A 170 0.31 2.93 1.24
CA VAL A 170 0.17 3.02 2.69
C VAL A 170 -0.87 2.01 3.15
N HIS A 171 -0.48 1.10 4.05
CA HIS A 171 -1.37 0.12 4.68
C HIS A 171 -1.81 0.62 6.04
N ILE A 172 -3.11 0.62 6.28
CA ILE A 172 -3.74 0.99 7.55
C ILE A 172 -4.62 -0.15 8.05
N ARG A 173 -4.84 -0.20 9.37
CA ARG A 173 -5.69 -1.19 10.03
C ARG A 173 -6.70 -0.51 10.95
N GLY A 174 -7.98 -0.84 10.79
CA GLY A 174 -9.03 -0.45 11.74
C GLY A 174 -8.92 -1.25 13.05
N ILE A 175 -8.92 -0.57 14.19
CA ILE A 175 -8.77 -1.17 15.53
C ILE A 175 -10.12 -1.16 16.25
N HIS A 176 -10.67 0.04 16.51
CA HIS A 176 -11.96 0.21 17.17
C HIS A 176 -12.87 1.13 16.36
N THR A 177 -14.15 0.99 16.57
CA THR A 177 -15.17 1.88 15.98
C THR A 177 -14.88 3.34 16.33
N GLY A 178 -14.96 4.20 15.34
CA GLY A 178 -14.70 5.63 15.49
C GLY A 178 -14.30 6.29 14.17
N GLU A 179 -13.96 7.56 14.28
CA GLU A 179 -13.45 8.36 13.17
C GLU A 179 -12.10 8.94 13.52
N THR A 180 -11.18 8.92 12.57
CA THR A 180 -9.86 9.55 12.70
C THR A 180 -9.37 10.02 11.33
N THR A 181 -8.20 10.64 11.31
CA THR A 181 -7.55 11.10 10.08
C THR A 181 -6.17 10.48 9.97
N ILE A 182 -5.83 9.95 8.81
CA ILE A 182 -4.46 9.58 8.46
C ILE A 182 -3.82 10.76 7.76
N LYS A 183 -2.74 11.28 8.33
CA LYS A 183 -1.92 12.36 7.77
C LYS A 183 -0.68 11.76 7.11
N ILE A 184 -0.39 12.19 5.89
CA ILE A 184 0.79 11.77 5.13
C ILE A 184 1.60 13.03 4.84
N THR A 185 2.88 13.00 5.19
CA THR A 185 3.84 14.11 4.96
C THR A 185 4.96 13.60 4.06
N ASP A 186 5.37 14.37 3.05
CA ASP A 186 6.47 14.00 2.15
C ASP A 186 7.79 14.70 2.52
N ALA A 187 8.89 14.34 1.83
CA ALA A 187 10.23 14.92 2.02
C ALA A 187 10.31 16.44 1.80
N ALA A 188 9.31 17.04 1.17
CA ALA A 188 9.22 18.49 0.97
C ALA A 188 8.40 19.18 2.08
N GLY A 189 7.86 18.43 3.03
CA GLY A 189 6.97 18.91 4.08
C GLY A 189 5.54 19.17 3.62
N LEU A 190 5.17 18.71 2.42
CA LEU A 190 3.79 18.76 1.96
C LEU A 190 2.95 17.72 2.69
N THR A 191 1.70 18.02 2.95
CA THR A 191 0.81 17.14 3.67
C THR A 191 -0.47 16.85 2.90
N ALA A 192 -0.97 15.61 3.05
CA ALA A 192 -2.31 15.22 2.64
C ALA A 192 -3.00 14.45 3.78
N GLN A 193 -4.32 14.43 3.77
CA GLN A 193 -5.11 13.76 4.81
C GLN A 193 -6.19 12.90 4.20
N VAL A 194 -6.45 11.75 4.85
CA VAL A 194 -7.55 10.85 4.54
C VAL A 194 -8.41 10.69 5.79
N LYS A 195 -9.69 11.01 5.70
CA LYS A 195 -10.66 10.70 6.75
C LYS A 195 -10.93 9.20 6.75
N VAL A 196 -10.83 8.56 7.92
CA VAL A 196 -11.10 7.13 8.07
C VAL A 196 -12.18 6.92 9.12
N THR A 197 -13.24 6.22 8.72
CA THR A 197 -14.33 5.80 9.59
C THR A 197 -14.27 4.28 9.76
N VAL A 198 -14.21 3.81 10.99
CA VAL A 198 -14.28 2.38 11.33
C VAL A 198 -15.64 2.07 11.91
N ASN A 199 -16.37 1.18 11.26
CA ASN A 199 -17.66 0.69 11.73
C ASN A 199 -17.54 -0.78 12.08
N GLU A 200 -17.98 -1.15 13.29
CA GLU A 200 -18.07 -2.55 13.70
C GLU A 200 -19.51 -3.04 13.52
N THR A 201 -19.67 -4.29 13.06
CA THR A 201 -20.96 -4.91 12.83
C THR A 201 -20.99 -6.32 13.40
N ASP A 202 -22.14 -6.70 13.95
CA ASP A 202 -22.50 -8.05 14.35
C ASP A 202 -23.35 -8.78 13.30
N ILE A 203 -23.56 -8.16 12.13
CA ILE A 203 -24.22 -8.77 10.98
C ILE A 203 -23.25 -9.77 10.36
N PRO A 204 -23.57 -11.08 10.36
CA PRO A 204 -22.63 -12.11 9.94
C PRO A 204 -22.30 -12.05 8.44
N PHE A 205 -23.28 -11.73 7.60
CA PHE A 205 -23.11 -11.63 6.15
C PHE A 205 -23.98 -10.51 5.59
N THR A 206 -23.43 -9.73 4.66
CA THR A 206 -24.20 -8.72 3.91
C THR A 206 -25.17 -9.38 2.95
N ASP A 207 -26.11 -8.62 2.40
CA ASP A 207 -27.08 -9.15 1.44
C ASP A 207 -26.37 -9.65 0.16
N GLU A 208 -25.29 -8.98 -0.26
CA GLU A 208 -24.48 -9.40 -1.40
C GLU A 208 -23.77 -10.74 -1.10
N GLU A 209 -23.14 -10.89 0.09
CA GLU A 209 -22.53 -12.16 0.51
C GLU A 209 -23.58 -13.29 0.60
N LYS A 210 -24.78 -13.01 1.09
CA LYS A 210 -25.89 -13.99 1.11
C LYS A 210 -26.29 -14.41 -0.31
N GLN A 211 -26.33 -13.48 -1.28
CA GLN A 211 -26.63 -13.81 -2.67
C GLN A 211 -25.53 -14.71 -3.27
N GLU A 212 -24.25 -14.43 -3.00
CA GLU A 212 -23.15 -15.28 -3.44
C GLU A 212 -23.24 -16.70 -2.84
N ILE A 213 -23.61 -16.81 -1.57
CA ILE A 213 -23.83 -18.11 -0.91
C ILE A 213 -24.95 -18.88 -1.62
N MET A 214 -26.07 -18.22 -1.94
CA MET A 214 -27.24 -18.83 -2.58
C MET A 214 -27.04 -19.19 -4.05
N ASN A 215 -26.11 -18.54 -4.74
CA ASN A 215 -25.84 -18.77 -6.16
C ASN A 215 -25.05 -20.04 -6.46
N SER A 216 -24.48 -20.68 -5.44
CA SER A 216 -23.74 -21.94 -5.60
C SER A 216 -24.50 -23.08 -4.94
N ASP A 217 -24.69 -24.17 -5.66
CA ASP A 217 -25.29 -25.43 -5.22
C ASP A 217 -24.26 -26.50 -4.83
N VAL A 218 -22.97 -26.13 -4.79
CA VAL A 218 -21.90 -27.02 -4.33
C VAL A 218 -22.07 -27.33 -2.85
N LYS A 219 -22.11 -28.61 -2.50
CA LYS A 219 -22.11 -29.07 -1.11
C LYS A 219 -20.92 -28.47 -0.37
N ARG A 220 -21.20 -27.71 0.69
CA ARG A 220 -20.13 -27.01 1.42
C ARG A 220 -20.57 -26.63 2.82
N VAL A 221 -19.58 -26.54 3.70
CA VAL A 221 -19.68 -25.87 4.99
C VAL A 221 -18.47 -24.98 5.16
N PHE A 222 -18.69 -23.78 5.67
CA PHE A 222 -17.65 -22.83 6.06
C PHE A 222 -17.86 -22.46 7.53
N TRP A 223 -16.75 -22.36 8.26
CA TRP A 223 -16.71 -21.85 9.63
C TRP A 223 -15.48 -21.01 9.85
N ASP A 224 -15.63 -19.85 10.46
CA ASP A 224 -14.57 -18.83 10.64
C ASP A 224 -13.25 -19.34 11.23
N GLU A 225 -13.30 -20.37 12.08
CA GLU A 225 -12.07 -20.89 12.70
C GLU A 225 -11.17 -21.66 11.73
N ASP A 226 -11.72 -22.27 10.69
CA ASP A 226 -10.92 -23.02 9.71
C ASP A 226 -10.50 -22.17 8.50
N LEU A 227 -11.11 -21.02 8.25
CA LEU A 227 -10.89 -20.14 7.11
C LEU A 227 -11.02 -20.78 5.72
N GLN A 228 -11.43 -22.05 5.64
CA GLN A 228 -11.60 -22.82 4.41
C GLN A 228 -13.03 -23.33 4.28
N GLN A 229 -13.47 -23.42 3.03
CA GLN A 229 -14.72 -24.11 2.72
C GLN A 229 -14.47 -25.60 2.68
N TRP A 230 -15.26 -26.35 3.44
CA TRP A 230 -15.26 -27.80 3.37
C TRP A 230 -16.20 -28.25 2.25
N THR A 231 -15.61 -28.77 1.16
CA THR A 231 -16.30 -29.25 -0.03
C THR A 231 -15.87 -30.68 -0.34
N PRO A 232 -16.64 -31.46 -1.10
CA PRO A 232 -16.22 -32.79 -1.53
C PRO A 232 -14.92 -32.81 -2.31
N GLU A 233 -14.59 -31.73 -3.02
CA GLU A 233 -13.36 -31.61 -3.78
C GLU A 233 -12.11 -31.50 -2.88
N HIS A 234 -12.16 -30.64 -1.87
CA HIS A 234 -11.03 -30.41 -0.97
C HIS A 234 -10.95 -31.43 0.19
N TYR A 235 -12.11 -31.98 0.59
CA TYR A 235 -12.23 -32.84 1.76
C TYR A 235 -13.05 -34.08 1.43
N ASN A 236 -12.62 -34.83 0.42
CA ASN A 236 -13.32 -36.05 -0.06
C ASN A 236 -13.41 -37.19 0.95
N TYR A 237 -12.64 -37.13 2.04
CA TYR A 237 -12.68 -38.06 3.15
C TYR A 237 -13.69 -37.67 4.25
N LEU A 238 -14.24 -36.43 4.17
CA LEU A 238 -15.30 -36.00 5.09
C LEU A 238 -16.67 -36.31 4.49
N THR A 239 -17.60 -36.67 5.36
CA THR A 239 -19.00 -36.96 5.00
C THR A 239 -19.85 -35.73 5.27
N ALA A 240 -20.51 -35.22 4.21
CA ALA A 240 -21.57 -34.21 4.36
C ALA A 240 -22.82 -34.89 4.91
N PHE A 241 -23.46 -34.24 5.85
CA PHE A 241 -24.73 -34.76 6.40
C PHE A 241 -25.73 -33.61 6.58
N ASN A 242 -27.00 -33.97 6.40
CA ASN A 242 -28.16 -33.17 6.76
C ASN A 242 -29.26 -34.17 7.10
N HIS A 243 -29.52 -34.37 8.36
CA HIS A 243 -30.55 -35.28 8.83
C HIS A 243 -31.25 -34.77 10.09
N LYS A 244 -32.40 -35.30 10.38
CA LYS A 244 -33.21 -34.92 11.53
C LYS A 244 -33.30 -36.03 12.59
N VAL A 245 -33.13 -35.64 13.85
CA VAL A 245 -33.30 -36.54 15.01
C VAL A 245 -34.34 -35.93 15.94
N GLY A 246 -35.54 -36.48 15.92
CA GLY A 246 -36.68 -35.86 16.61
C GLY A 246 -37.05 -34.55 15.95
N THR A 247 -36.97 -33.42 16.66
CA THR A 247 -37.17 -32.06 16.15
C THR A 247 -35.88 -31.37 15.71
N GLU A 248 -34.73 -31.91 16.14
CA GLU A 248 -33.41 -31.29 15.89
C GLU A 248 -32.88 -31.64 14.49
N ASN A 249 -32.61 -30.62 13.67
CA ASN A 249 -31.86 -30.75 12.44
C ASN A 249 -30.37 -30.80 12.78
N ARG A 250 -29.63 -31.69 12.12
CA ARG A 250 -28.19 -31.86 12.24
C ARG A 250 -27.57 -31.73 10.86
N VAL A 251 -26.80 -30.64 10.63
CA VAL A 251 -26.19 -30.37 9.35
C VAL A 251 -24.71 -30.14 9.51
N GLY A 252 -23.91 -30.56 8.53
CA GLY A 252 -22.47 -30.32 8.62
C GLY A 252 -21.62 -31.23 7.73
N TYR A 253 -20.35 -31.27 8.10
CA TYR A 253 -19.32 -32.15 7.56
C TYR A 253 -18.56 -32.82 8.71
N GLU A 254 -18.26 -34.10 8.58
CA GLU A 254 -17.53 -34.84 9.63
C GLU A 254 -16.69 -36.00 9.09
N TYR A 255 -15.62 -36.30 9.83
CA TYR A 255 -14.94 -37.57 9.81
C TYR A 255 -15.00 -38.13 11.23
N SER A 256 -16.11 -38.86 11.56
CA SER A 256 -16.37 -39.32 12.92
C SER A 256 -16.21 -38.17 13.95
N ASP A 257 -15.73 -38.47 15.13
CA ASP A 257 -15.45 -37.47 16.19
C ASP A 257 -14.04 -36.88 16.14
N TYR A 258 -13.31 -37.09 15.05
CA TYR A 258 -11.93 -36.63 14.93
C TYR A 258 -11.78 -35.29 14.26
N ARG A 259 -12.70 -34.95 13.34
CA ARG A 259 -12.73 -33.68 12.63
C ARG A 259 -14.14 -33.38 12.15
N PHE A 260 -14.74 -32.28 12.56
CA PHE A 260 -16.11 -31.94 12.20
C PHE A 260 -16.44 -30.47 12.37
N ILE A 261 -17.48 -30.06 11.65
CA ILE A 261 -18.30 -28.87 11.89
C ILE A 261 -19.74 -29.36 11.89
N ARG A 262 -20.40 -29.30 13.03
CA ARG A 262 -21.78 -29.76 13.26
C ARG A 262 -22.63 -28.60 13.71
N ILE A 263 -23.72 -28.34 13.00
CA ILE A 263 -24.68 -27.29 13.28
C ILE A 263 -26.00 -27.95 13.65
N PHE A 264 -26.61 -27.52 14.75
CA PHE A 264 -27.83 -28.10 15.29
C PHE A 264 -28.86 -26.98 15.50
N PHE A 265 -30.09 -27.23 15.04
CA PHE A 265 -31.21 -26.29 15.23
C PHE A 265 -32.54 -27.03 15.13
N ASP A 266 -33.55 -26.57 15.89
CA ASP A 266 -34.92 -27.10 15.83
C ASP A 266 -35.71 -26.38 14.73
N GLY A 267 -36.49 -27.13 13.93
CA GLY A 267 -37.40 -26.56 12.93
C GLY A 267 -37.62 -27.46 11.73
N ASP A 268 -38.19 -26.90 10.65
CA ASP A 268 -38.58 -27.57 9.43
C ASP A 268 -37.72 -27.25 8.21
N GLU A 269 -36.63 -26.51 8.42
CA GLU A 269 -35.71 -26.01 7.38
C GLU A 269 -36.38 -25.05 6.37
N SER A 270 -37.54 -24.48 6.70
CA SER A 270 -38.10 -23.42 5.87
C SER A 270 -37.24 -22.15 5.94
N VAL A 271 -37.34 -21.30 4.92
CA VAL A 271 -36.65 -20.01 4.93
C VAL A 271 -37.07 -19.21 6.14
N GLY A 272 -36.11 -18.82 6.98
CA GLY A 272 -36.40 -18.13 8.24
C GLY A 272 -35.25 -18.26 9.24
N VAL A 273 -35.48 -17.74 10.42
CA VAL A 273 -34.50 -17.67 11.50
C VAL A 273 -34.84 -18.68 12.60
N TYR A 274 -33.83 -19.42 13.02
CA TYR A 274 -33.88 -20.40 14.08
C TYR A 274 -32.94 -19.99 15.20
N GLU A 275 -33.52 -19.60 16.32
CA GLU A 275 -32.78 -19.20 17.53
C GLU A 275 -32.42 -20.46 18.36
N ASN A 276 -31.52 -20.26 19.34
CA ASN A 276 -31.07 -21.31 20.26
C ASN A 276 -30.39 -22.52 19.56
N ALA A 277 -29.85 -22.30 18.38
CA ALA A 277 -29.02 -23.24 17.70
C ALA A 277 -27.67 -23.44 18.43
N ARG A 278 -26.90 -24.44 18.03
CA ARG A 278 -25.52 -24.60 18.47
C ARG A 278 -24.62 -25.04 17.33
N VAL A 279 -23.33 -24.75 17.47
CA VAL A 279 -22.28 -25.27 16.60
C VAL A 279 -21.27 -26.00 17.46
N ASP A 280 -20.96 -27.23 17.08
CA ASP A 280 -19.85 -28.01 17.64
C ASP A 280 -18.77 -28.11 16.55
N ALA A 281 -17.60 -27.53 16.81
CA ALA A 281 -16.52 -27.48 15.83
C ALA A 281 -15.24 -28.12 16.38
N CYS A 282 -14.66 -29.01 15.58
CA CYS A 282 -13.33 -29.59 15.74
C CYS A 282 -12.63 -29.57 14.37
N PRO A 283 -12.17 -28.37 13.90
CA PRO A 283 -11.67 -28.21 12.54
C PRO A 283 -10.27 -28.82 12.33
N GLN A 284 -9.55 -29.09 13.41
CA GLN A 284 -8.23 -29.72 13.38
C GLN A 284 -8.32 -31.21 13.76
N TRP A 285 -7.47 -32.06 13.16
CA TRP A 285 -7.41 -33.47 13.48
C TRP A 285 -7.07 -33.70 14.95
N TYR A 286 -7.91 -34.45 15.64
CA TYR A 286 -7.76 -34.74 17.06
C TYR A 286 -7.69 -33.50 17.96
N GLY A 287 -8.24 -32.39 17.49
CA GLY A 287 -8.32 -31.14 18.24
C GLY A 287 -9.38 -31.19 19.35
N GLU A 288 -9.40 -30.16 20.17
CA GLU A 288 -10.47 -29.95 21.12
C GLU A 288 -11.77 -29.54 20.42
N THR A 289 -12.90 -30.04 20.89
CA THR A 289 -14.20 -29.61 20.44
C THR A 289 -14.54 -28.25 21.06
N THR A 290 -14.80 -27.25 20.24
CA THR A 290 -15.34 -26.00 20.70
C THR A 290 -16.87 -26.02 20.53
N HIS A 291 -17.58 -25.64 21.60
CA HIS A 291 -19.04 -25.49 21.59
C HIS A 291 -19.42 -24.02 21.53
N TYR A 292 -20.28 -23.70 20.57
CA TYR A 292 -20.82 -22.37 20.36
C TYR A 292 -22.34 -22.37 20.54
N ALA A 293 -22.81 -21.81 21.67
CA ALA A 293 -24.21 -21.71 22.00
C ALA A 293 -24.46 -20.52 22.94
N PRO A 294 -25.63 -19.85 22.89
CA PRO A 294 -26.64 -20.04 21.85
C PRO A 294 -26.18 -19.44 20.52
N ALA A 295 -26.37 -20.18 19.45
CA ALA A 295 -26.13 -19.75 18.08
C ALA A 295 -27.47 -19.41 17.39
N LYS A 296 -27.38 -18.75 16.25
CA LYS A 296 -28.48 -18.41 15.39
C LYS A 296 -28.24 -19.01 14.02
N VAL A 297 -29.21 -19.75 13.50
CA VAL A 297 -29.22 -20.25 12.12
C VAL A 297 -30.28 -19.47 11.34
N GLU A 298 -29.94 -18.97 10.17
CA GLU A 298 -30.86 -18.38 9.21
C GLU A 298 -30.83 -19.23 7.94
N ILE A 299 -31.94 -19.90 7.63
CA ILE A 299 -32.12 -20.57 6.35
C ILE A 299 -32.47 -19.51 5.34
N ILE A 300 -31.56 -19.28 4.39
CA ILE A 300 -31.67 -18.23 3.38
C ILE A 300 -32.27 -18.73 2.06
N LYS A 301 -32.19 -20.06 1.81
CA LYS A 301 -32.80 -20.69 0.65
C LYS A 301 -33.03 -22.18 0.93
N ASN A 302 -34.17 -22.70 0.47
CA ASN A 302 -34.49 -24.11 0.42
C ASN A 302 -35.24 -24.35 -0.90
N ASP A 303 -34.66 -25.10 -1.84
CA ASP A 303 -35.26 -25.41 -3.13
C ASP A 303 -35.89 -26.80 -3.20
N GLY A 304 -35.95 -27.48 -2.08
CA GLY A 304 -36.45 -28.84 -1.97
C GLY A 304 -35.40 -29.92 -2.20
N THR A 305 -34.27 -29.58 -2.83
CA THR A 305 -33.13 -30.47 -3.09
C THR A 305 -31.97 -30.13 -2.15
N ASN A 306 -31.68 -28.86 -2.00
CA ASN A 306 -30.64 -28.35 -1.12
C ASN A 306 -31.19 -27.29 -0.16
N VAL A 307 -30.50 -27.14 0.94
CA VAL A 307 -30.74 -26.11 1.95
C VAL A 307 -29.49 -25.25 2.10
N TRP A 308 -29.65 -23.94 2.02
CA TRP A 308 -28.62 -22.94 2.28
C TRP A 308 -28.92 -22.24 3.60
N GLY A 309 -27.98 -22.29 4.49
CA GLY A 309 -28.09 -21.60 5.77
C GLY A 309 -26.83 -20.84 6.13
N ILE A 310 -27.01 -19.78 6.88
CA ILE A 310 -25.94 -19.08 7.58
C ILE A 310 -26.09 -19.32 9.07
N VAL A 311 -24.98 -19.36 9.77
CA VAL A 311 -24.95 -19.55 11.22
C VAL A 311 -24.06 -18.49 11.84
N SER A 312 -24.46 -17.99 13.00
CA SER A 312 -23.69 -16.98 13.73
C SER A 312 -23.84 -17.14 15.23
N VAL A 313 -22.79 -16.75 15.96
CA VAL A 313 -22.78 -16.70 17.41
C VAL A 313 -21.83 -15.62 17.89
N ILE A 314 -22.22 -14.87 18.92
CA ILE A 314 -21.31 -13.94 19.60
C ILE A 314 -20.82 -14.64 20.88
N LYS A 315 -19.52 -14.91 20.93
CA LYS A 315 -18.86 -15.50 22.09
C LYS A 315 -17.65 -14.66 22.47
N ASN A 316 -17.51 -14.29 23.73
CA ASN A 316 -16.41 -13.46 24.22
C ASN A 316 -16.21 -12.15 23.43
N LYS A 317 -17.30 -11.46 23.09
CA LYS A 317 -17.31 -10.21 22.30
C LYS A 317 -16.73 -10.37 20.88
N ARG A 318 -16.74 -11.58 20.33
CA ARG A 318 -16.36 -11.87 18.96
C ARG A 318 -17.52 -12.56 18.25
N LEU A 319 -17.84 -12.10 17.05
CA LEU A 319 -18.76 -12.74 16.13
C LEU A 319 -18.03 -13.91 15.44
N TYR A 320 -18.55 -15.11 15.59
CA TYR A 320 -18.20 -16.28 14.78
C TYR A 320 -19.30 -16.49 13.78
N ARG A 321 -18.96 -16.78 12.54
CA ARG A 321 -19.92 -16.96 11.46
C ARG A 321 -19.56 -18.15 10.58
N GLY A 322 -20.57 -18.71 9.97
CA GLY A 322 -20.40 -19.79 9.01
C GLY A 322 -21.60 -19.88 8.07
N TYR A 323 -21.49 -20.70 7.08
CA TYR A 323 -22.60 -21.02 6.18
C TYR A 323 -22.50 -22.45 5.68
N PHE A 324 -23.61 -22.95 5.18
CA PHE A 324 -23.67 -24.26 4.55
C PHE A 324 -24.57 -24.26 3.31
N CYS A 325 -24.29 -25.18 2.39
CA CYS A 325 -25.18 -25.63 1.33
C CYS A 325 -25.14 -27.15 1.33
N LEU A 326 -26.22 -27.81 1.71
CA LEU A 326 -26.28 -29.25 1.87
C LEU A 326 -27.55 -29.81 1.27
N PRO A 327 -27.53 -31.08 0.75
CA PRO A 327 -28.73 -31.74 0.27
C PRO A 327 -29.76 -31.89 1.40
N LYS A 328 -31.01 -31.71 1.07
CA LYS A 328 -32.11 -32.07 1.95
C LYS A 328 -32.24 -33.57 2.00
N GLN A 329 -32.38 -34.14 3.21
CA GLN A 329 -32.66 -35.54 3.43
C GLN A 329 -34.10 -35.81 3.77
#